data_c89ca1848846cb21fae0d8ad29911a9e
#
_entry.id   c89ca1848846cb21fae0d8ad29911a9e
#
_cell.length_a   1.000
_cell.length_b   1.000
_cell.length_c   1.000
_cell.angle_alpha   90.00
_cell.angle_beta   90.00
_cell.angle_gamma   90.00
#
_symmetry.space_group_name_H-M   'P 1'
#
loop_
_entity.id
_entity.type
_entity.pdbx_description
1 polymer ?
#
loop_
_entity_poly.entity_id
_entity_poly.type
_entity_poly.pdbx_seq_one_letter_code
_entity_poly.pdbx_strand_id
1 'polypeptide(L)'
;MCTAATYKTDGFYFGRTLDYEFSYGDEIVVMPRRFPLAFRGGAALPEHYALLGMAHVADGCPLYYDAMNEKGLCMAGLNFVGNAVYAAPRGDEGDVAQFEFIPWVLAQCASVSEARALLAKTNLTGTPFSAQLPAAQLHWLLADKDECITVESAADGLHVYDNPAGVLTNNPPFPQQLFRLNDYQSLSPRQPENTFAPSLDLRSYSRGMGALGLPGDLSSSSRFVRAAFTRANSVSGRSETESVSQFFHMLGAVEQVRGCCEVAPGKHEITLYTSCCSAQRGIYYYTTYENRRICAVDMHRCDLDAAALARFAPRTEEDIFFQR
;
A
#
# COMPACT_ATOMS: atom_id res chain seq x y z
N MET A 1 -6.27 6.08 -8.15
CA MET A 1 -5.20 6.59 -7.22
C MET A 1 -5.02 5.63 -6.05
N CYS A 2 -4.07 5.86 -5.16
CA CYS A 2 -3.81 4.93 -4.05
C CYS A 2 -3.03 5.63 -2.93
N THR A 3 -3.13 5.11 -1.71
CA THR A 3 -2.27 5.52 -0.60
C THR A 3 -1.85 4.28 0.17
N ALA A 4 -0.55 4.06 0.38
CA ALA A 4 -0.02 3.02 1.25
C ALA A 4 0.67 3.64 2.46
N ALA A 5 0.61 2.97 3.59
CA ALA A 5 1.22 3.42 4.82
C ALA A 5 1.71 2.27 5.70
N THR A 6 2.65 2.61 6.58
CA THR A 6 3.09 1.75 7.68
C THR A 6 2.60 2.33 9.01
N TYR A 7 2.45 1.50 10.01
CA TYR A 7 2.15 1.93 11.38
C TYR A 7 2.82 1.00 12.37
N LYS A 8 3.43 1.54 13.41
CA LYS A 8 4.14 0.77 14.41
C LYS A 8 3.63 1.10 15.80
N THR A 9 3.21 0.08 16.51
CA THR A 9 2.85 0.11 17.94
C THR A 9 3.70 -0.95 18.65
N ASP A 10 3.12 -1.81 19.46
CA ASP A 10 3.79 -3.05 19.91
C ASP A 10 3.90 -4.06 18.72
N GLY A 11 3.02 -3.94 17.71
CA GLY A 11 3.07 -4.63 16.43
C GLY A 11 3.49 -3.74 15.27
N PHE A 12 3.71 -4.35 14.10
CA PHE A 12 3.96 -3.66 12.84
C PHE A 12 2.81 -3.91 11.86
N TYR A 13 2.26 -2.82 11.32
CA TYR A 13 1.11 -2.82 10.41
C TYR A 13 1.49 -2.13 9.11
N PHE A 14 0.99 -2.70 8.02
CA PHE A 14 1.20 -2.20 6.67
C PHE A 14 -0.09 -2.35 5.88
N GLY A 15 -0.45 -1.41 5.03
CA GLY A 15 -1.61 -1.54 4.17
C GLY A 15 -1.83 -0.34 3.28
N ARG A 16 -2.96 -0.36 2.57
CA ARG A 16 -3.24 0.64 1.55
C ARG A 16 -4.74 0.90 1.38
N THR A 17 -5.07 2.03 0.74
CA THR A 17 -6.31 2.20 -0.02
C THR A 17 -6.06 1.84 -1.48
N LEU A 18 -6.93 1.04 -2.11
CA LEU A 18 -7.00 0.90 -3.57
C LEU A 18 -8.10 1.82 -4.08
N ASP A 19 -7.69 2.92 -4.74
CA ASP A 19 -8.63 3.91 -5.26
C ASP A 19 -8.71 3.76 -6.78
N TYR A 20 -9.89 3.37 -7.27
CA TYR A 20 -10.14 3.14 -8.69
C TYR A 20 -11.65 3.24 -8.99
N GLU A 21 -12.03 3.25 -10.28
CA GLU A 21 -13.43 3.38 -10.68
C GLU A 21 -14.17 2.04 -10.78
N PHE A 22 -13.47 0.92 -10.79
CA PHE A 22 -14.07 -0.44 -10.82
C PHE A 22 -13.08 -1.49 -10.29
N SER A 23 -13.62 -2.62 -9.80
CA SER A 23 -12.85 -3.80 -9.41
C SER A 23 -12.62 -4.73 -10.61
N TYR A 24 -11.44 -5.32 -10.70
CA TYR A 24 -11.12 -6.39 -11.66
C TYR A 24 -11.59 -7.78 -11.19
N GLY A 25 -12.31 -7.87 -10.08
CA GLY A 25 -12.65 -9.13 -9.41
C GLY A 25 -11.54 -9.47 -8.39
N ASP A 26 -11.35 -8.55 -7.44
CA ASP A 26 -10.30 -8.64 -6.43
C ASP A 26 -10.65 -9.71 -5.40
N GLU A 27 -9.66 -10.46 -4.95
CA GLU A 27 -9.79 -11.52 -3.95
C GLU A 27 -8.65 -11.45 -2.94
N ILE A 28 -8.92 -11.90 -1.72
CA ILE A 28 -7.84 -12.15 -0.76
C ILE A 28 -7.28 -13.53 -1.06
N VAL A 29 -5.97 -13.59 -1.35
CA VAL A 29 -5.30 -14.80 -1.82
C VAL A 29 -4.16 -15.17 -0.91
N VAL A 30 -4.17 -16.42 -0.42
CA VAL A 30 -3.00 -17.07 0.19
C VAL A 30 -2.30 -17.89 -0.89
N MET A 31 -1.04 -17.58 -1.16
CA MET A 31 -0.14 -18.37 -1.99
C MET A 31 0.71 -19.23 -1.05
N PRO A 32 0.51 -20.57 -1.01
CA PRO A 32 1.29 -21.44 -0.14
C PRO A 32 2.72 -21.62 -0.63
N ARG A 33 3.60 -22.15 0.22
CA ARG A 33 5.04 -22.31 -0.04
C ARG A 33 5.38 -23.19 -1.25
N ARG A 34 4.49 -24.12 -1.63
CA ARG A 34 4.70 -25.06 -2.75
C ARG A 34 3.85 -24.72 -3.98
N PHE A 35 3.22 -23.54 -3.98
CA PHE A 35 2.59 -23.07 -5.22
C PHE A 35 3.68 -22.88 -6.28
N PRO A 36 3.55 -23.50 -7.49
CA PRO A 36 4.58 -23.40 -8.51
C PRO A 36 4.69 -21.97 -9.02
N LEU A 37 5.73 -21.27 -8.61
CA LEU A 37 5.99 -19.88 -8.99
C LEU A 37 7.08 -19.85 -10.07
N ALA A 38 6.68 -19.55 -11.31
CA ALA A 38 7.56 -19.38 -12.45
C ALA A 38 7.42 -17.95 -13.00
N PHE A 39 8.53 -17.29 -13.25
CA PHE A 39 8.62 -15.93 -13.72
C PHE A 39 8.91 -15.87 -15.22
N ARG A 40 8.45 -14.81 -15.88
CA ARG A 40 8.61 -14.60 -17.33
C ARG A 40 10.09 -14.53 -17.77
N GLY A 41 11.00 -14.10 -16.90
CA GLY A 41 12.45 -14.09 -17.13
C GLY A 41 13.13 -15.47 -17.09
N GLY A 42 12.37 -16.53 -16.79
CA GLY A 42 12.87 -17.91 -16.75
C GLY A 42 13.24 -18.42 -15.35
N ALA A 43 13.31 -17.55 -14.34
CA ALA A 43 13.47 -17.99 -12.95
C ALA A 43 12.24 -18.79 -12.48
N ALA A 44 12.47 -19.78 -11.65
CA ALA A 44 11.41 -20.57 -11.03
C ALA A 44 11.74 -20.86 -9.56
N LEU A 45 10.74 -20.74 -8.71
CA LEU A 45 10.85 -21.02 -7.27
C LEU A 45 9.91 -22.20 -6.94
N PRO A 46 10.43 -23.42 -6.80
CA PRO A 46 9.64 -24.59 -6.43
C PRO A 46 9.19 -24.54 -4.96
N GLU A 47 9.95 -23.84 -4.12
CA GLU A 47 9.64 -23.55 -2.72
C GLU A 47 9.98 -22.09 -2.42
N HIS A 48 9.10 -21.43 -1.69
CA HIS A 48 9.23 -20.01 -1.36
C HIS A 48 8.44 -19.68 -0.09
N TYR A 49 8.55 -18.47 0.43
CA TYR A 49 7.71 -18.03 1.53
C TYR A 49 6.24 -17.95 1.11
N ALA A 50 5.33 -18.34 1.99
CA ALA A 50 3.90 -18.15 1.78
C ALA A 50 3.55 -16.66 1.78
N LEU A 51 2.65 -16.26 0.88
CA LEU A 51 2.15 -14.89 0.74
C LEU A 51 0.66 -14.81 1.06
N LEU A 52 0.23 -13.66 1.57
CA LEU A 52 -1.19 -13.32 1.76
C LEU A 52 -1.42 -11.86 1.39
N GLY A 53 -2.39 -11.60 0.53
CA GLY A 53 -2.71 -10.25 0.09
C GLY A 53 -3.94 -10.17 -0.79
N MET A 54 -4.24 -8.97 -1.27
CA MET A 54 -5.30 -8.71 -2.24
C MET A 54 -4.74 -8.84 -3.65
N ALA A 55 -5.42 -9.61 -4.50
CA ALA A 55 -4.98 -9.89 -5.87
C ALA A 55 -6.16 -10.00 -6.84
N HIS A 56 -5.92 -9.71 -8.10
CA HIS A 56 -6.72 -10.23 -9.21
C HIS A 56 -6.11 -11.57 -9.67
N VAL A 57 -6.91 -12.63 -9.71
CA VAL A 57 -6.42 -13.95 -10.15
C VAL A 57 -6.77 -14.16 -11.63
N ALA A 58 -5.76 -14.06 -12.49
CA ALA A 58 -5.89 -14.26 -13.92
C ALA A 58 -5.10 -15.54 -14.35
N ASP A 59 -5.72 -16.44 -15.11
CA ASP A 59 -5.11 -17.67 -15.59
C ASP A 59 -4.42 -18.49 -14.46
N GLY A 60 -5.01 -18.46 -13.26
CA GLY A 60 -4.45 -19.15 -12.09
C GLY A 60 -3.26 -18.43 -11.43
N CYS A 61 -2.84 -17.27 -11.95
CA CYS A 61 -1.76 -16.46 -11.42
C CYS A 61 -2.32 -15.29 -10.58
N PRO A 62 -1.93 -15.12 -9.31
CA PRO A 62 -2.37 -14.01 -8.49
C PRO A 62 -1.54 -12.76 -8.80
N LEU A 63 -2.19 -11.76 -9.37
CA LEU A 63 -1.64 -10.42 -9.63
C LEU A 63 -1.88 -9.56 -8.39
N TYR A 64 -0.94 -9.56 -7.46
CA TYR A 64 -1.09 -8.86 -6.19
C TYR A 64 -1.04 -7.33 -6.33
N TYR A 65 -1.96 -6.64 -5.67
CA TYR A 65 -1.92 -5.19 -5.48
C TYR A 65 -1.12 -4.82 -4.24
N ASP A 66 -1.29 -5.59 -3.16
CA ASP A 66 -0.54 -5.56 -1.93
C ASP A 66 -0.53 -6.93 -1.27
N ALA A 67 0.54 -7.26 -0.59
CA ALA A 67 0.69 -8.51 0.14
C ALA A 67 1.71 -8.40 1.26
N MET A 68 1.68 -9.38 2.15
CA MET A 68 2.75 -9.71 3.08
C MET A 68 3.17 -11.15 2.89
N ASN A 69 4.39 -11.49 3.30
CA ASN A 69 4.80 -12.88 3.45
C ASN A 69 4.77 -13.34 4.91
N GLU A 70 4.96 -14.63 5.12
CA GLU A 70 4.98 -15.26 6.45
C GLU A 70 6.12 -14.81 7.37
N LYS A 71 7.11 -14.06 6.85
CA LYS A 71 8.21 -13.46 7.60
C LYS A 71 7.91 -12.04 8.07
N GLY A 72 6.80 -11.46 7.59
CA GLY A 72 6.37 -10.12 7.94
C GLY A 72 6.91 -9.01 7.04
N LEU A 73 7.51 -9.35 5.90
CA LEU A 73 7.82 -8.40 4.86
C LEU A 73 6.54 -8.07 4.09
N CYS A 74 6.26 -6.79 3.85
CA CYS A 74 5.05 -6.29 3.22
C CYS A 74 5.37 -5.41 2.01
N MET A 75 4.56 -5.50 0.95
CA MET A 75 4.75 -4.72 -0.27
C MET A 75 3.41 -4.33 -0.89
N ALA A 76 3.33 -3.12 -1.46
CA ALA A 76 2.18 -2.63 -2.21
C ALA A 76 2.63 -1.91 -3.48
N GLY A 77 1.94 -2.16 -4.59
CA GLY A 77 2.12 -1.45 -5.86
C GLY A 77 1.07 -0.35 -6.02
N LEU A 78 1.49 0.85 -6.38
CA LEU A 78 0.64 2.02 -6.56
C LEU A 78 0.84 2.62 -7.96
N ASN A 79 -0.19 3.22 -8.54
CA ASN A 79 -0.10 3.85 -9.86
C ASN A 79 0.93 4.99 -9.87
N PHE A 80 1.81 4.95 -10.89
CA PHE A 80 2.88 5.93 -11.12
C PHE A 80 2.89 6.38 -12.58
N VAL A 81 1.71 6.72 -13.07
CA VAL A 81 1.41 6.98 -14.48
C VAL A 81 2.23 8.15 -15.02
N GLY A 82 2.88 7.96 -16.16
CA GLY A 82 3.72 8.97 -16.83
C GLY A 82 5.14 9.08 -16.26
N ASN A 83 5.45 8.43 -15.14
CA ASN A 83 6.79 8.42 -14.54
C ASN A 83 7.44 7.03 -14.59
N ALA A 84 6.65 5.96 -14.49
CA ALA A 84 7.18 4.61 -14.57
C ALA A 84 7.75 4.31 -15.96
N VAL A 85 9.02 3.93 -16.02
CA VAL A 85 9.72 3.48 -17.24
C VAL A 85 10.42 2.17 -16.89
N TYR A 86 10.11 1.12 -17.64
CA TYR A 86 10.68 -0.21 -17.41
C TYR A 86 11.81 -0.49 -18.39
N ALA A 87 12.80 -1.25 -17.95
CA ALA A 87 13.93 -1.63 -18.76
C ALA A 87 13.54 -2.65 -19.85
N ALA A 88 14.35 -2.73 -20.90
CA ALA A 88 14.27 -3.83 -21.85
C ALA A 88 14.72 -5.15 -21.18
N PRO A 89 14.12 -6.30 -21.52
CA PRO A 89 14.60 -7.59 -21.06
C PRO A 89 16.07 -7.83 -21.44
N ARG A 90 16.85 -8.35 -20.51
CA ARG A 90 18.26 -8.78 -20.73
C ARG A 90 18.37 -10.21 -21.22
N GLY A 91 17.33 -11.01 -20.98
CA GLY A 91 17.30 -12.43 -21.30
C GLY A 91 17.96 -13.29 -20.21
N ASP A 92 17.97 -12.83 -18.97
CA ASP A 92 18.50 -13.56 -17.82
C ASP A 92 17.42 -13.73 -16.71
N GLU A 93 17.73 -14.53 -15.69
CA GLU A 93 16.84 -14.80 -14.58
C GLU A 93 16.54 -13.59 -13.66
N GLY A 94 17.25 -12.49 -13.85
CA GLY A 94 16.99 -11.23 -13.18
C GLY A 94 15.90 -10.40 -13.85
N ASP A 95 15.41 -10.78 -15.03
CA ASP A 95 14.31 -10.14 -15.73
C ASP A 95 12.97 -10.46 -15.01
N VAL A 96 12.31 -9.44 -14.52
CA VAL A 96 11.05 -9.56 -13.76
C VAL A 96 10.02 -8.63 -14.36
N ALA A 97 8.87 -9.15 -14.78
CA ALA A 97 7.78 -8.30 -15.23
C ALA A 97 7.15 -7.54 -14.04
N GLN A 98 6.67 -6.33 -14.29
CA GLN A 98 6.15 -5.46 -13.24
C GLN A 98 5.01 -6.10 -12.42
N PHE A 99 4.18 -6.94 -13.03
CA PHE A 99 3.09 -7.66 -12.35
C PHE A 99 3.59 -8.83 -11.47
N GLU A 100 4.81 -9.31 -11.70
CA GLU A 100 5.48 -10.35 -10.92
C GLU A 100 6.28 -9.78 -9.75
N PHE A 101 6.43 -8.46 -9.66
CA PHE A 101 7.42 -7.85 -8.77
C PHE A 101 7.09 -8.05 -7.29
N ILE A 102 5.82 -7.99 -6.88
CA ILE A 102 5.41 -8.29 -5.50
C ILE A 102 5.74 -9.75 -5.14
N PRO A 103 5.28 -10.79 -5.87
CA PRO A 103 5.66 -12.15 -5.55
C PRO A 103 7.17 -12.42 -5.71
N TRP A 104 7.86 -11.77 -6.67
CA TRP A 104 9.32 -11.89 -6.81
C TRP A 104 10.06 -11.52 -5.53
N VAL A 105 9.71 -10.39 -4.92
CA VAL A 105 10.37 -9.94 -3.69
C VAL A 105 9.92 -10.73 -2.48
N LEU A 106 8.60 -10.85 -2.28
CA LEU A 106 8.05 -11.44 -1.06
C LEU A 106 8.27 -12.95 -0.95
N ALA A 107 8.39 -13.66 -2.08
CA ALA A 107 8.65 -15.09 -2.09
C ALA A 107 10.07 -15.45 -1.62
N GLN A 108 11.03 -14.54 -1.76
CA GLN A 108 12.45 -14.81 -1.54
C GLN A 108 13.05 -14.10 -0.35
N CYS A 109 12.51 -12.95 0.05
CA CYS A 109 13.11 -12.08 1.06
C CYS A 109 12.32 -12.12 2.37
N ALA A 110 13.03 -12.25 3.49
CA ALA A 110 12.45 -12.18 4.82
C ALA A 110 12.45 -10.76 5.41
N SER A 111 13.23 -9.83 4.82
CA SER A 111 13.41 -8.47 5.31
C SER A 111 13.66 -7.48 4.18
N VAL A 112 13.51 -6.18 4.48
CA VAL A 112 13.88 -5.09 3.56
C VAL A 112 15.38 -5.15 3.23
N SER A 113 16.23 -5.51 4.19
CA SER A 113 17.67 -5.65 3.95
C SER A 113 17.98 -6.71 2.88
N GLU A 114 17.32 -7.88 2.94
CA GLU A 114 17.45 -8.92 1.91
C GLU A 114 16.88 -8.46 0.57
N ALA A 115 15.74 -7.76 0.60
CA ALA A 115 15.13 -7.21 -0.60
C ALA A 115 16.05 -6.22 -1.32
N ARG A 116 16.78 -5.35 -0.60
CA ARG A 116 17.78 -4.45 -1.20
C ARG A 116 18.85 -5.22 -2.00
N ALA A 117 19.33 -6.34 -1.48
CA ALA A 117 20.31 -7.17 -2.16
C ALA A 117 19.72 -7.86 -3.41
N LEU A 118 18.45 -8.26 -3.37
CA LEU A 118 17.73 -8.80 -4.52
C LEU A 118 17.51 -7.72 -5.58
N LEU A 119 17.02 -6.54 -5.18
CA LEU A 119 16.72 -5.41 -6.06
C LEU A 119 17.95 -4.94 -6.86
N ALA A 120 19.14 -4.99 -6.25
CA ALA A 120 20.39 -4.64 -6.93
C ALA A 120 20.71 -5.52 -8.16
N LYS A 121 20.10 -6.69 -8.28
CA LYS A 121 20.27 -7.65 -9.37
C LYS A 121 19.04 -7.74 -10.28
N THR A 122 17.92 -7.17 -9.84
CA THR A 122 16.62 -7.24 -10.55
C THR A 122 16.61 -6.28 -11.74
N ASN A 123 16.13 -6.75 -12.87
CA ASN A 123 15.82 -5.97 -14.06
C ASN A 123 14.30 -5.91 -14.24
N LEU A 124 13.70 -4.81 -13.84
CA LEU A 124 12.26 -4.66 -13.90
C LEU A 124 11.82 -4.30 -15.31
N THR A 125 11.02 -5.18 -15.93
CA THR A 125 10.62 -5.10 -17.34
C THR A 125 9.16 -4.73 -17.53
N GLY A 126 8.85 -4.10 -18.68
CA GLY A 126 7.50 -3.77 -19.10
C GLY A 126 6.77 -4.90 -19.83
N THR A 127 7.15 -6.16 -19.59
CA THR A 127 6.47 -7.31 -20.18
C THR A 127 5.03 -7.38 -19.71
N PRO A 128 4.02 -7.38 -20.61
CA PRO A 128 2.61 -7.45 -20.23
C PRO A 128 2.24 -8.85 -19.72
N PHE A 129 1.22 -8.94 -18.87
CA PHE A 129 0.65 -10.24 -18.49
C PHE A 129 -0.04 -10.88 -19.70
N SER A 130 -0.90 -10.10 -20.37
CA SER A 130 -1.59 -10.49 -21.61
C SER A 130 -1.91 -9.25 -22.45
N ALA A 131 -2.50 -9.44 -23.62
CA ALA A 131 -2.97 -8.32 -24.44
C ALA A 131 -4.08 -7.49 -23.75
N GLN A 132 -4.89 -8.12 -22.89
CA GLN A 132 -5.96 -7.49 -22.11
C GLN A 132 -5.46 -6.85 -20.81
N LEU A 133 -4.31 -7.31 -20.29
CA LEU A 133 -3.66 -6.81 -19.10
C LEU A 133 -2.25 -6.33 -19.47
N PRO A 134 -2.13 -5.11 -20.04
CA PRO A 134 -0.85 -4.51 -20.40
C PRO A 134 -0.02 -4.19 -19.15
N ALA A 135 1.25 -3.83 -19.34
CA ALA A 135 2.12 -3.42 -18.25
C ALA A 135 1.54 -2.18 -17.56
N ALA A 136 1.22 -2.30 -16.28
CA ALA A 136 0.78 -1.20 -15.44
C ALA A 136 1.98 -0.33 -15.05
N GLN A 137 1.79 1.00 -15.02
CA GLN A 137 2.80 1.94 -14.57
C GLN A 137 2.73 2.07 -13.06
N LEU A 138 3.65 1.43 -12.35
CA LEU A 138 3.64 1.30 -10.89
C LEU A 138 4.94 1.78 -10.26
N HIS A 139 4.85 2.13 -8.98
CA HIS A 139 5.93 2.19 -8.01
C HIS A 139 5.50 1.47 -6.73
N TRP A 140 6.41 1.20 -5.81
CA TRP A 140 6.13 0.31 -4.70
C TRP A 140 6.58 0.86 -3.35
N LEU A 141 5.77 0.63 -2.31
CA LEU A 141 6.17 0.71 -0.92
C LEU A 141 6.50 -0.70 -0.44
N LEU A 142 7.67 -0.86 0.14
CA LEU A 142 8.16 -2.12 0.71
C LEU A 142 8.61 -1.86 2.15
N ALA A 143 8.15 -2.64 3.10
CA ALA A 143 8.49 -2.41 4.50
C ALA A 143 8.42 -3.69 5.34
N ASP A 144 9.24 -3.71 6.37
CA ASP A 144 9.15 -4.60 7.52
C ASP A 144 9.10 -3.79 8.83
N LYS A 145 9.21 -4.45 9.98
CA LYS A 145 9.17 -3.78 11.29
C LYS A 145 10.32 -2.81 11.55
N ASP A 146 11.40 -2.89 10.77
CA ASP A 146 12.64 -2.15 11.01
C ASP A 146 12.90 -1.09 9.94
N GLU A 147 12.53 -1.36 8.67
CA GLU A 147 12.81 -0.47 7.54
C GLU A 147 11.57 -0.25 6.65
N CYS A 148 11.56 0.89 5.96
CA CYS A 148 10.59 1.20 4.92
C CYS A 148 11.30 1.86 3.75
N ILE A 149 11.06 1.35 2.53
CA ILE A 149 11.64 1.87 1.29
C ILE A 149 10.58 2.09 0.22
N THR A 150 10.87 3.00 -0.68
CA THR A 150 10.12 3.21 -1.92
C THR A 150 10.96 2.75 -3.09
N VAL A 151 10.36 1.98 -4.00
CA VAL A 151 11.00 1.49 -5.22
C VAL A 151 10.32 2.12 -6.43
N GLU A 152 11.08 2.83 -7.25
CA GLU A 152 10.61 3.51 -8.46
C GLU A 152 11.49 3.12 -9.66
N SER A 153 10.87 2.68 -10.75
CA SER A 153 11.53 2.47 -12.03
C SER A 153 11.26 3.67 -12.93
N ALA A 154 12.29 4.44 -13.22
CA ALA A 154 12.22 5.67 -14.00
C ALA A 154 13.12 5.60 -15.24
N ALA A 155 13.16 6.66 -16.04
CA ALA A 155 13.94 6.69 -17.30
C ALA A 155 15.44 6.49 -17.10
N ASP A 156 15.97 6.79 -15.92
CA ASP A 156 17.38 6.67 -15.54
C ASP A 156 17.65 5.39 -14.71
N GLY A 157 16.67 4.51 -14.53
CA GLY A 157 16.83 3.19 -13.91
C GLY A 157 15.91 2.89 -12.73
N LEU A 158 16.24 1.83 -12.01
CA LEU A 158 15.53 1.40 -10.79
C LEU A 158 16.13 2.10 -9.57
N HIS A 159 15.30 2.87 -8.88
CA HIS A 159 15.68 3.62 -7.67
C HIS A 159 15.08 2.97 -6.43
N VAL A 160 15.89 2.93 -5.37
CA VAL A 160 15.47 2.45 -4.04
C VAL A 160 15.75 3.57 -3.04
N TYR A 161 14.68 4.18 -2.53
CA TYR A 161 14.76 5.30 -1.59
C TYR A 161 14.41 4.86 -0.18
N ASP A 162 15.15 5.32 0.82
CA ASP A 162 14.71 5.23 2.21
C ASP A 162 13.45 6.08 2.39
N ASN A 163 12.43 5.51 3.04
CA ASN A 163 11.17 6.20 3.23
C ASN A 163 10.87 6.43 4.72
N PRO A 164 11.41 7.52 5.31
CA PRO A 164 11.18 7.84 6.72
C PRO A 164 9.74 8.28 7.00
N ALA A 165 9.01 8.74 5.98
CA ALA A 165 7.60 9.10 6.12
C ALA A 165 6.70 7.87 6.30
N GLY A 166 7.14 6.69 5.83
CA GLY A 166 6.38 5.44 5.89
C GLY A 166 5.06 5.51 5.12
N VAL A 167 4.97 6.36 4.11
CA VAL A 167 3.80 6.61 3.26
C VAL A 167 4.22 6.68 1.81
N LEU A 168 3.36 6.19 0.92
CA LEU A 168 3.49 6.39 -0.53
C LEU A 168 2.09 6.65 -1.11
N THR A 169 2.00 7.55 -2.09
CA THR A 169 0.78 7.80 -2.84
C THR A 169 1.01 7.51 -4.33
N ASN A 170 0.89 8.50 -5.19
CA ASN A 170 1.11 8.35 -6.64
C ASN A 170 2.16 9.37 -7.10
N ASN A 171 1.95 10.04 -8.25
CA ASN A 171 2.80 11.14 -8.72
C ASN A 171 2.80 12.33 -7.74
N PRO A 172 3.86 13.14 -7.66
CA PRO A 172 5.13 13.02 -8.38
C PRO A 172 6.06 11.95 -7.77
N PRO A 173 7.30 11.77 -8.31
CA PRO A 173 8.30 10.88 -7.73
C PRO A 173 8.54 11.12 -6.23
N PHE A 174 8.83 10.04 -5.51
CA PHE A 174 8.90 10.03 -4.06
C PHE A 174 9.83 11.10 -3.45
N PRO A 175 11.04 11.38 -4.00
CA PRO A 175 11.89 12.43 -3.45
C PRO A 175 11.23 13.82 -3.45
N GLN A 176 10.39 14.11 -4.46
CA GLN A 176 9.65 15.38 -4.52
C GLN A 176 8.51 15.42 -3.50
N GLN A 177 7.83 14.29 -3.29
CA GLN A 177 6.80 14.20 -2.24
C GLN A 177 7.41 14.37 -0.85
N LEU A 178 8.54 13.71 -0.59
CA LEU A 178 9.24 13.84 0.68
C LEU A 178 9.74 15.28 0.92
N PHE A 179 10.33 15.91 -0.12
CA PHE A 179 10.78 17.30 -0.05
C PHE A 179 9.64 18.27 0.28
N ARG A 180 8.44 18.04 -0.28
CA ARG A 180 7.26 18.89 -0.04
C ARG A 180 6.82 18.91 1.43
N LEU A 181 7.15 17.92 2.25
CA LEU A 181 6.83 17.94 3.68
C LEU A 181 7.46 19.16 4.41
N ASN A 182 8.53 19.74 3.85
CA ASN A 182 9.13 20.95 4.41
C ASN A 182 8.15 22.14 4.45
N ASP A 183 7.21 22.24 3.51
CA ASP A 183 6.21 23.28 3.46
C ASP A 183 5.21 23.18 4.62
N TYR A 184 5.14 22.01 5.28
CA TYR A 184 4.16 21.67 6.32
C TYR A 184 4.80 21.44 7.69
N GLN A 185 6.09 21.78 7.88
CA GLN A 185 6.81 21.55 9.15
C GLN A 185 6.20 22.30 10.35
N SER A 186 5.39 23.32 10.12
CA SER A 186 4.69 24.06 11.16
C SER A 186 3.40 23.37 11.65
N LEU A 187 2.92 22.35 10.95
CA LEU A 187 1.71 21.63 11.36
C LEU A 187 1.94 20.87 12.67
N SER A 188 0.95 20.89 13.53
CA SER A 188 1.01 20.28 14.85
C SER A 188 -0.37 19.76 15.28
N PRO A 189 -0.47 18.67 16.07
CA PRO A 189 -1.70 18.29 16.73
C PRO A 189 -2.08 19.24 17.89
N ARG A 190 -1.16 20.11 18.31
CA ARG A 190 -1.35 21.08 19.40
C ARG A 190 -1.97 22.37 18.87
N GLN A 191 -2.62 23.12 19.75
CA GLN A 191 -3.08 24.46 19.41
C GLN A 191 -1.88 25.40 19.12
N PRO A 192 -1.98 26.25 18.10
CA PRO A 192 -0.92 27.20 17.78
C PRO A 192 -0.82 28.31 18.82
N GLU A 193 0.40 28.76 19.07
CA GLU A 193 0.69 30.00 19.75
C GLU A 193 0.69 31.18 18.74
N ASN A 194 0.41 32.40 19.20
CA ASN A 194 0.50 33.57 18.34
C ASN A 194 1.96 33.94 18.04
N THR A 195 2.47 33.44 16.93
CA THR A 195 3.80 33.81 16.39
C THR A 195 3.71 34.80 15.24
N PHE A 196 2.49 35.17 14.83
CA PHE A 196 2.28 36.11 13.71
C PHE A 196 2.66 37.54 14.06
N ALA A 197 2.09 38.08 15.13
CA ALA A 197 2.43 39.40 15.64
C ALA A 197 2.10 39.49 17.14
N PRO A 198 3.09 39.67 18.02
CA PRO A 198 2.84 39.78 19.47
C PRO A 198 1.95 40.95 19.86
N SER A 199 1.88 42.01 19.03
CA SER A 199 1.05 43.20 19.25
C SER A 199 -0.44 42.97 18.97
N LEU A 200 -0.81 41.84 18.33
CA LEU A 200 -2.19 41.49 18.02
C LEU A 200 -2.67 40.39 18.99
N ASP A 201 -3.85 40.60 19.60
CA ASP A 201 -4.49 39.58 20.43
C ASP A 201 -5.17 38.53 19.58
N LEU A 202 -4.37 37.63 18.96
CA LEU A 202 -4.85 36.51 18.15
C LEU A 202 -4.97 35.29 19.02
N ARG A 203 -6.14 34.65 19.01
CA ARG A 203 -6.47 33.49 19.82
C ARG A 203 -7.05 32.36 18.98
N SER A 204 -6.77 31.14 19.38
CA SER A 204 -7.43 29.96 18.80
C SER A 204 -8.92 29.99 19.10
N TYR A 205 -9.77 29.98 18.08
CA TYR A 205 -11.23 29.98 18.18
C TYR A 205 -11.88 28.61 18.10
N SER A 206 -11.10 27.57 17.73
CA SER A 206 -11.57 26.17 17.70
C SER A 206 -10.42 25.20 18.00
N ARG A 207 -10.76 23.93 18.30
CA ARG A 207 -9.79 22.86 18.42
C ARG A 207 -9.25 22.47 17.04
N GLY A 208 -8.04 21.89 16.98
CA GLY A 208 -7.43 21.39 15.74
C GLY A 208 -6.73 22.45 14.88
N MET A 209 -6.66 23.71 15.34
CA MET A 209 -6.06 24.80 14.56
C MET A 209 -4.54 24.65 14.35
N GLY A 210 -3.85 23.77 15.10
CA GLY A 210 -2.44 23.44 14.83
C GLY A 210 -2.22 22.74 13.50
N ALA A 211 -3.27 22.12 12.94
CA ALA A 211 -3.25 21.53 11.62
C ALA A 211 -3.82 22.47 10.52
N LEU A 212 -3.94 23.76 10.80
CA LEU A 212 -4.43 24.73 9.80
C LEU A 212 -3.46 24.79 8.61
N GLY A 213 -3.98 24.55 7.40
CA GLY A 213 -3.19 24.43 6.19
C GLY A 213 -2.88 22.97 5.78
N LEU A 214 -3.26 21.97 6.60
CA LEU A 214 -3.23 20.57 6.14
C LEU A 214 -4.12 20.44 4.89
N PRO A 215 -3.58 19.94 3.74
CA PRO A 215 -4.33 19.94 2.50
C PRO A 215 -5.50 18.96 2.56
N GLY A 216 -6.69 19.41 2.09
CA GLY A 216 -7.92 18.64 2.14
C GLY A 216 -8.35 18.03 0.81
N ASP A 217 -7.72 18.40 -0.31
CA ASP A 217 -8.06 17.86 -1.62
C ASP A 217 -7.57 16.43 -1.81
N LEU A 218 -8.07 15.78 -2.88
CA LEU A 218 -7.87 14.36 -3.13
C LEU A 218 -6.63 14.05 -4.00
N SER A 219 -5.85 15.08 -4.40
CA SER A 219 -4.64 14.86 -5.20
C SER A 219 -3.60 14.02 -4.47
N SER A 220 -2.73 13.37 -5.24
CA SER A 220 -1.69 12.49 -4.70
C SER A 220 -0.81 13.20 -3.67
N SER A 221 -0.30 14.41 -3.99
CA SER A 221 0.55 15.16 -3.08
C SER A 221 -0.16 15.58 -1.79
N SER A 222 -1.44 15.95 -1.88
CA SER A 222 -2.24 16.34 -0.71
C SER A 222 -2.54 15.14 0.18
N ARG A 223 -2.84 13.98 -0.41
CA ARG A 223 -3.01 12.72 0.32
C ARG A 223 -1.70 12.28 0.98
N PHE A 224 -0.55 12.45 0.30
CA PHE A 224 0.75 12.13 0.89
C PHE A 224 1.01 12.94 2.17
N VAL A 225 0.85 14.27 2.11
CA VAL A 225 1.03 15.16 3.28
C VAL A 225 0.04 14.78 4.40
N ARG A 226 -1.24 14.58 4.05
CA ARG A 226 -2.29 14.23 5.03
C ARG A 226 -2.04 12.88 5.68
N ALA A 227 -1.68 11.86 4.91
CA ALA A 227 -1.35 10.54 5.42
C ALA A 227 -0.08 10.56 6.28
N ALA A 228 0.97 11.28 5.87
CA ALA A 228 2.20 11.43 6.63
C ALA A 228 1.94 12.13 7.98
N PHE A 229 1.20 13.24 7.98
CA PHE A 229 0.81 13.95 9.21
C PHE A 229 -0.03 13.05 10.14
N THR A 230 -1.05 12.39 9.60
CA THR A 230 -1.94 11.53 10.37
C THR A 230 -1.17 10.36 10.96
N ARG A 231 -0.33 9.68 10.14
CA ARG A 231 0.53 8.58 10.59
C ARG A 231 1.47 9.00 11.74
N ALA A 232 2.15 10.13 11.57
CA ALA A 232 3.14 10.61 12.54
C ALA A 232 2.54 11.01 13.89
N ASN A 233 1.26 11.44 13.90
CA ASN A 233 0.58 11.94 15.09
C ASN A 233 -0.49 10.99 15.63
N SER A 234 -0.76 9.88 14.96
CA SER A 234 -1.71 8.87 15.43
C SER A 234 -1.23 8.18 16.71
N VAL A 235 -2.16 8.01 17.64
CA VAL A 235 -1.94 7.29 18.90
C VAL A 235 -2.96 6.15 18.99
N SER A 236 -2.49 4.95 19.30
CA SER A 236 -3.35 3.78 19.52
C SER A 236 -3.11 3.19 20.91
N GLY A 237 -4.03 2.36 21.38
CA GLY A 237 -3.75 1.43 22.47
C GLY A 237 -2.76 0.34 22.04
N ARG A 238 -2.45 -0.58 22.97
CA ARG A 238 -1.41 -1.61 22.78
C ARG A 238 -1.93 -2.91 22.16
N SER A 239 -3.24 -3.13 22.23
CA SER A 239 -3.84 -4.35 21.69
C SER A 239 -3.83 -4.36 20.17
N GLU A 240 -3.85 -5.56 19.59
CA GLU A 240 -4.01 -5.77 18.16
C GLU A 240 -5.26 -5.06 17.62
N THR A 241 -6.39 -5.24 18.28
CA THR A 241 -7.68 -4.65 17.85
C THR A 241 -7.64 -3.13 17.84
N GLU A 242 -7.02 -2.50 18.85
CA GLU A 242 -6.87 -1.04 18.90
C GLU A 242 -5.94 -0.53 17.80
N SER A 243 -4.82 -1.22 17.56
CA SER A 243 -3.85 -0.85 16.54
C SER A 243 -4.43 -0.99 15.12
N VAL A 244 -5.14 -2.09 14.84
CA VAL A 244 -5.84 -2.31 13.57
C VAL A 244 -6.93 -1.26 13.37
N SER A 245 -7.77 -1.01 14.37
CA SER A 245 -8.79 0.03 14.30
C SER A 245 -8.18 1.40 14.00
N GLN A 246 -7.10 1.76 14.70
CA GLN A 246 -6.39 3.02 14.48
C GLN A 246 -5.81 3.11 13.07
N PHE A 247 -5.30 2.01 12.51
CA PHE A 247 -4.79 1.97 11.16
C PHE A 247 -5.88 2.30 10.13
N PHE A 248 -7.08 1.74 10.27
CA PHE A 248 -8.21 2.06 9.41
C PHE A 248 -8.67 3.52 9.57
N HIS A 249 -8.67 4.08 10.78
CA HIS A 249 -8.94 5.51 10.98
C HIS A 249 -7.88 6.40 10.31
N MET A 250 -6.63 5.99 10.35
CA MET A 250 -5.53 6.72 9.72
C MET A 250 -5.70 6.77 8.19
N LEU A 251 -5.98 5.64 7.55
CA LEU A 251 -6.22 5.57 6.11
C LEU A 251 -7.58 6.17 5.71
N GLY A 252 -8.57 6.15 6.60
CA GLY A 252 -9.85 6.84 6.40
C GLY A 252 -9.71 8.33 6.14
N ALA A 253 -8.62 8.96 6.60
CA ALA A 253 -8.33 10.37 6.31
C ALA A 253 -8.05 10.64 4.82
N VAL A 254 -7.79 9.63 4.01
CA VAL A 254 -7.43 9.74 2.57
C VAL A 254 -8.35 8.91 1.66
N GLU A 255 -9.44 8.38 2.19
CA GLU A 255 -10.45 7.66 1.39
C GLU A 255 -11.05 8.54 0.30
N GLN A 256 -11.32 7.92 -0.85
CA GLN A 256 -12.00 8.54 -2.00
C GLN A 256 -13.51 8.27 -1.90
N VAL A 257 -14.28 9.34 -1.79
CA VAL A 257 -15.74 9.27 -1.68
C VAL A 257 -16.36 9.42 -3.07
N ARG A 258 -17.33 8.57 -3.40
CA ARG A 258 -18.03 8.59 -4.70
C ARG A 258 -18.60 9.99 -4.99
N GLY A 259 -18.32 10.49 -6.18
CA GLY A 259 -18.74 11.83 -6.62
C GLY A 259 -17.72 12.93 -6.36
N CYS A 260 -16.70 12.71 -5.50
CA CYS A 260 -15.70 13.74 -5.17
C CYS A 260 -14.48 13.73 -6.12
N CYS A 261 -14.28 12.67 -6.91
CA CYS A 261 -13.24 12.56 -7.93
C CYS A 261 -13.83 11.93 -9.19
N GLU A 262 -14.12 12.73 -10.20
CA GLU A 262 -14.61 12.28 -11.50
C GLU A 262 -13.41 12.06 -12.43
N VAL A 263 -13.27 10.83 -12.98
CA VAL A 263 -12.18 10.45 -13.90
C VAL A 263 -12.62 10.49 -15.36
N ALA A 264 -13.92 10.36 -15.61
CA ALA A 264 -14.57 10.56 -16.90
C ALA A 264 -16.06 10.83 -16.63
N PRO A 265 -16.84 11.34 -17.61
CA PRO A 265 -18.27 11.64 -17.40
C PRO A 265 -19.03 10.47 -16.77
N GLY A 266 -19.55 10.67 -15.55
CA GLY A 266 -20.28 9.67 -14.77
C GLY A 266 -19.42 8.53 -14.18
N LYS A 267 -18.10 8.58 -14.29
CA LYS A 267 -17.18 7.62 -13.66
C LYS A 267 -16.43 8.27 -12.52
N HIS A 268 -16.59 7.72 -11.34
CA HIS A 268 -16.01 8.25 -10.11
C HIS A 268 -14.97 7.30 -9.55
N GLU A 269 -13.84 7.85 -9.15
CA GLU A 269 -12.88 7.11 -8.35
C GLU A 269 -13.39 6.97 -6.91
N ILE A 270 -13.31 5.76 -6.37
CA ILE A 270 -13.66 5.43 -5.00
C ILE A 270 -12.58 4.56 -4.37
N THR A 271 -12.50 4.53 -3.06
CA THR A 271 -11.67 3.56 -2.34
C THR A 271 -12.36 2.19 -2.39
N LEU A 272 -11.98 1.34 -3.34
CA LEU A 272 -12.57 0.01 -3.51
C LEU A 272 -12.39 -0.83 -2.25
N TYR A 273 -11.18 -0.80 -1.67
CA TYR A 273 -10.89 -1.41 -0.38
C TYR A 273 -9.79 -0.66 0.36
N THR A 274 -9.78 -0.82 1.68
CA THR A 274 -8.65 -0.50 2.54
C THR A 274 -8.14 -1.78 3.17
N SER A 275 -6.81 -1.98 3.15
CA SER A 275 -6.15 -3.14 3.76
C SER A 275 -5.29 -2.78 4.96
N CYS A 276 -5.07 -3.77 5.83
CA CYS A 276 -4.13 -3.70 6.94
C CYS A 276 -3.52 -5.09 7.19
N CYS A 277 -2.24 -5.27 6.87
CA CYS A 277 -1.46 -6.44 7.25
C CYS A 277 -0.97 -6.30 8.70
N SER A 278 -1.28 -7.25 9.56
CA SER A 278 -0.59 -7.45 10.83
C SER A 278 0.59 -8.38 10.57
N ALA A 279 1.76 -7.78 10.32
CA ALA A 279 2.91 -8.46 9.73
C ALA A 279 3.44 -9.63 10.57
N GLN A 280 3.52 -9.44 11.91
CA GLN A 280 4.02 -10.50 12.80
C GLN A 280 3.00 -11.62 13.05
N ARG A 281 1.70 -11.34 12.82
CA ARG A 281 0.63 -12.32 13.06
C ARG A 281 0.18 -13.04 11.81
N GLY A 282 0.62 -12.60 10.64
CA GLY A 282 0.18 -13.18 9.37
C GLY A 282 -1.32 -13.01 9.11
N ILE A 283 -1.92 -11.91 9.57
CA ILE A 283 -3.36 -11.62 9.41
C ILE A 283 -3.54 -10.42 8.48
N TYR A 284 -4.35 -10.59 7.46
CA TYR A 284 -4.74 -9.57 6.51
C TYR A 284 -6.15 -9.09 6.83
N TYR A 285 -6.28 -7.85 7.32
CA TYR A 285 -7.54 -7.19 7.57
C TYR A 285 -7.93 -6.32 6.39
N TYR A 286 -9.24 -6.18 6.14
CA TYR A 286 -9.74 -5.32 5.06
C TYR A 286 -11.14 -4.79 5.35
N THR A 287 -11.47 -3.66 4.71
CA THR A 287 -12.83 -3.14 4.49
C THR A 287 -13.02 -2.92 3.00
N THR A 288 -14.27 -2.90 2.52
CA THR A 288 -14.60 -2.49 1.16
C THR A 288 -15.42 -1.21 1.17
N TYR A 289 -15.62 -0.59 0.01
CA TYR A 289 -16.44 0.63 -0.08
C TYR A 289 -17.88 0.39 0.42
N GLU A 290 -18.46 -0.74 0.05
CA GLU A 290 -19.82 -1.14 0.43
C GLU A 290 -19.90 -1.79 1.81
N ASN A 291 -18.81 -2.33 2.35
CA ASN A 291 -18.80 -2.97 3.67
C ASN A 291 -17.69 -2.40 4.55
N ARG A 292 -18.08 -1.57 5.50
CA ARG A 292 -17.15 -0.91 6.45
C ARG A 292 -16.77 -1.77 7.65
N ARG A 293 -17.31 -2.99 7.76
CA ARG A 293 -16.89 -3.94 8.79
C ARG A 293 -15.48 -4.43 8.48
N ILE A 294 -14.57 -4.36 9.44
CA ILE A 294 -13.25 -4.94 9.32
C ILE A 294 -13.40 -6.46 9.28
N CYS A 295 -13.01 -7.04 8.15
CA CYS A 295 -12.93 -8.47 7.93
C CYS A 295 -11.46 -8.92 7.95
N ALA A 296 -11.19 -10.21 8.16
CA ALA A 296 -9.82 -10.72 8.28
C ALA A 296 -9.65 -12.09 7.66
N VAL A 297 -8.48 -12.34 7.08
CA VAL A 297 -7.99 -13.65 6.70
C VAL A 297 -6.67 -13.89 7.47
N ASP A 298 -6.59 -15.00 8.16
CA ASP A 298 -5.41 -15.46 8.90
C ASP A 298 -4.72 -16.55 8.07
N MET A 299 -3.48 -16.29 7.61
CA MET A 299 -2.73 -17.25 6.79
C MET A 299 -2.47 -18.57 7.51
N HIS A 300 -2.32 -18.52 8.85
CA HIS A 300 -2.04 -19.72 9.65
C HIS A 300 -3.24 -20.66 9.82
N ARG A 301 -4.43 -20.23 9.36
CA ARG A 301 -5.61 -21.12 9.24
C ARG A 301 -5.71 -21.78 7.88
N CYS A 302 -4.78 -21.52 6.97
CA CYS A 302 -4.67 -22.17 5.67
C CYS A 302 -3.56 -23.23 5.71
N ASP A 303 -3.64 -24.20 4.79
CA ASP A 303 -2.52 -25.11 4.56
C ASP A 303 -1.41 -24.38 3.77
N LEU A 304 -0.39 -23.94 4.49
CA LEU A 304 0.73 -23.19 3.90
C LEU A 304 1.71 -24.09 3.12
N ASP A 305 1.55 -25.40 3.18
CA ASP A 305 2.35 -26.38 2.41
C ASP A 305 1.59 -26.97 1.21
N ALA A 306 0.37 -26.47 0.95
CA ALA A 306 -0.40 -26.84 -0.24
C ALA A 306 0.31 -26.39 -1.53
N ALA A 307 -0.12 -26.97 -2.66
CA ALA A 307 0.32 -26.56 -4.01
C ALA A 307 -0.70 -25.69 -4.77
N ALA A 308 -1.85 -25.39 -4.14
CA ALA A 308 -2.92 -24.61 -4.74
C ALA A 308 -3.23 -23.37 -3.91
N LEU A 309 -3.64 -22.28 -4.57
CA LEU A 309 -4.04 -21.04 -3.92
C LEU A 309 -5.27 -21.27 -3.02
N ALA A 310 -5.29 -20.66 -1.83
CA ALA A 310 -6.52 -20.47 -1.07
C ALA A 310 -7.07 -19.07 -1.37
N ARG A 311 -8.34 -18.98 -1.81
CA ARG A 311 -8.96 -17.75 -2.32
C ARG A 311 -10.19 -17.42 -1.51
N PHE A 312 -10.36 -16.15 -1.16
CA PHE A 312 -11.47 -15.65 -0.35
C PHE A 312 -12.06 -14.41 -1.05
N ALA A 313 -13.34 -14.49 -1.41
CA ALA A 313 -14.05 -13.34 -1.93
C ALA A 313 -14.19 -12.26 -0.85
N PRO A 314 -13.94 -10.98 -1.15
CA PRO A 314 -14.18 -9.90 -0.20
C PRO A 314 -15.67 -9.73 0.07
N ARG A 315 -16.01 -9.25 1.26
CA ARG A 315 -17.39 -8.90 1.59
C ARG A 315 -17.71 -7.52 1.01
N THR A 316 -18.72 -7.48 0.14
CA THR A 316 -19.15 -6.26 -0.57
C THR A 316 -20.61 -5.89 -0.26
N GLU A 317 -21.30 -6.65 0.58
CA GLU A 317 -22.66 -6.33 1.01
C GLU A 317 -22.61 -5.43 2.24
N GLU A 318 -23.40 -4.36 2.25
CA GLU A 318 -23.53 -3.46 3.40
C GLU A 318 -24.04 -4.24 4.63
N ASP A 319 -23.38 -4.02 5.76
CA ASP A 319 -23.66 -4.70 7.03
C ASP A 319 -24.05 -3.66 8.10
N ILE A 320 -25.34 -3.29 8.09
CA ILE A 320 -25.89 -2.33 9.05
C ILE A 320 -26.49 -3.12 10.22
N PHE A 321 -25.88 -2.96 11.39
CA PHE A 321 -26.36 -3.57 12.61
C PHE A 321 -27.45 -2.70 13.26
N PHE A 322 -28.68 -3.23 13.35
CA PHE A 322 -29.80 -2.60 14.04
C PHE A 322 -29.77 -3.00 15.52
N GLN A 323 -29.62 -2.03 16.41
CA GLN A 323 -29.82 -2.24 17.85
C GLN A 323 -31.30 -2.43 18.13
N ARG A 324 -31.62 -3.35 19.03
CA ARG A 324 -33.01 -3.64 19.51
C ARG A 324 -33.27 -2.89 20.77
#